data_3917469abc7b7c1664415fa9fefa6bbb
#
_entry.id   3917469abc7b7c1664415fa9fefa6bbb
#
_cell.length_a   1.000
_cell.length_b   1.000
_cell.length_c   1.000
_cell.angle_alpha   90.00
_cell.angle_beta   90.00
_cell.angle_gamma   90.00
#
_symmetry.space_group_name_H-M   'P 1'
#
loop_
_entity.id
_entity.type
_entity.pdbx_description
1 polymer ?
#
loop_
_entity_poly.entity_id
_entity_poly.type
_entity_poly.pdbx_seq_one_letter_code
_entity_poly.pdbx_strand_id
1 'polypeptide(L)'
;MSILDWLFILMLSSSVLFLFFGVICIVLSIRKQKRYTLLKSKRVKNKQKKQKIKRMLAKLKKQQKKNIRTSVFLFLLGALTLGGGMYARYYQQTNLETEDANAIIQSYFLVGEIEKDLQSLSEGSDPGKVNEKLTEMTSLLITYGNKNAFGGLSLDGQKKLNRYYALVREFGVNFSSRTLENLKDTAYVANYLEDITKIKKSQKQIFDVFKVNETALNQKK
;
A
#
# COMPACT_ATOMS: atom_id res chain seq x y z
N MET A 1 7.91 -8.59 -4.06
CA MET A 1 6.82 -8.60 -3.04
C MET A 1 7.29 -7.73 -1.89
N SER A 2 6.48 -6.77 -1.48
CA SER A 2 6.78 -5.90 -0.34
C SER A 2 6.59 -6.63 0.99
N ILE A 3 7.14 -6.06 2.08
CA ILE A 3 6.92 -6.56 3.45
C ILE A 3 5.41 -6.57 3.77
N LEU A 4 4.66 -5.60 3.26
CA LEU A 4 3.21 -5.50 3.45
C LEU A 4 2.44 -6.63 2.73
N ASP A 5 2.92 -7.13 1.58
CA ASP A 5 2.33 -8.29 0.91
C ASP A 5 2.45 -9.54 1.78
N TRP A 6 3.64 -9.78 2.35
CA TRP A 6 3.86 -10.89 3.28
C TRP A 6 3.00 -10.79 4.53
N LEU A 7 2.91 -9.58 5.10
CA LEU A 7 2.07 -9.32 6.26
C LEU A 7 0.59 -9.60 5.96
N PHE A 8 0.09 -9.15 4.81
CA PHE A 8 -1.28 -9.41 4.37
C PHE A 8 -1.56 -10.91 4.22
N ILE A 9 -0.68 -11.65 3.51
CA ILE A 9 -0.83 -13.09 3.28
C ILE A 9 -0.82 -13.85 4.62
N LEU A 10 0.08 -13.48 5.53
CA LEU A 10 0.23 -14.13 6.84
C LEU A 10 -1.00 -13.86 7.72
N MET A 11 -1.50 -12.64 7.75
CA MET A 11 -2.72 -12.29 8.50
C MET A 11 -3.96 -12.96 7.92
N LEU A 12 -4.09 -13.01 6.59
CA LEU A 12 -5.22 -13.63 5.93
C LEU A 12 -5.24 -15.15 6.19
N SER A 13 -4.11 -15.85 6.01
CA SER A 13 -4.01 -17.28 6.26
C SER A 13 -4.25 -17.63 7.74
N SER A 14 -3.71 -16.83 8.66
CA SER A 14 -3.98 -16.98 10.10
C SER A 14 -5.46 -16.81 10.44
N SER A 15 -6.12 -15.82 9.83
CA SER A 15 -7.56 -15.58 10.00
C SER A 15 -8.39 -16.80 9.58
N VAL A 16 -8.09 -17.35 8.40
CA VAL A 16 -8.78 -18.57 7.90
C VAL A 16 -8.61 -19.74 8.86
N LEU A 17 -7.38 -19.95 9.38
CA LEU A 17 -7.12 -21.00 10.36
C LEU A 17 -7.91 -20.79 11.67
N PHE A 18 -7.93 -19.58 12.22
CA PHE A 18 -8.68 -19.30 13.44
C PHE A 18 -10.18 -19.51 13.26
N LEU A 19 -10.75 -19.08 12.15
CA LEU A 19 -12.16 -19.28 11.83
C LEU A 19 -12.46 -20.78 11.67
N PHE A 20 -11.62 -21.54 10.98
CA PHE A 20 -11.77 -22.97 10.80
C PHE A 20 -11.75 -23.73 12.15
N PHE A 21 -10.76 -23.46 13.00
CA PHE A 21 -10.70 -24.07 14.34
C PHE A 21 -11.86 -23.60 15.23
N GLY A 22 -12.31 -22.37 15.09
CA GLY A 22 -13.50 -21.85 15.77
C GLY A 22 -14.75 -22.69 15.43
N VAL A 23 -14.97 -22.97 14.15
CA VAL A 23 -16.08 -23.83 13.68
C VAL A 23 -15.95 -25.24 14.23
N ILE A 24 -14.76 -25.84 14.22
CA ILE A 24 -14.54 -27.17 14.81
C ILE A 24 -14.94 -27.19 16.29
N CYS A 25 -14.56 -26.16 17.07
CA CYS A 25 -14.92 -26.06 18.47
C CYS A 25 -16.44 -25.95 18.68
N ILE A 26 -17.19 -25.26 17.79
CA ILE A 26 -18.66 -25.22 17.81
C ILE A 26 -19.23 -26.62 17.56
N VAL A 27 -18.78 -27.29 16.50
CA VAL A 27 -19.26 -28.65 16.15
C VAL A 27 -19.03 -29.63 17.31
N LEU A 28 -17.85 -29.57 17.93
CA LEU A 28 -17.54 -30.39 19.12
C LEU A 28 -18.46 -30.02 20.30
N SER A 29 -18.79 -28.75 20.49
CA SER A 29 -19.71 -28.31 21.53
C SER A 29 -21.13 -28.83 21.30
N ILE A 30 -21.63 -28.77 20.06
CA ILE A 30 -22.95 -29.32 19.66
C ILE A 30 -22.99 -30.83 19.87
N ARG A 31 -21.96 -31.59 19.48
CA ARG A 31 -21.88 -33.03 19.73
C ARG A 31 -21.92 -33.36 21.23
N LYS A 32 -21.22 -32.57 22.07
CA LYS A 32 -21.26 -32.74 23.53
C LYS A 32 -22.63 -32.39 24.11
N GLN A 33 -23.32 -31.40 23.59
CA GLN A 33 -24.67 -31.04 23.96
C GLN A 33 -25.66 -32.17 23.68
N LYS A 34 -25.62 -32.76 22.47
CA LYS A 34 -26.46 -33.92 22.11
C LYS A 34 -26.22 -35.10 23.08
N ARG A 35 -24.94 -35.41 23.37
CA ARG A 35 -24.60 -36.48 24.36
C ARG A 35 -25.12 -36.16 25.76
N TYR A 36 -25.02 -34.89 26.21
CA TYR A 36 -25.53 -34.44 27.48
C TYR A 36 -27.06 -34.68 27.58
N THR A 37 -27.81 -34.26 26.56
CA THR A 37 -29.28 -34.44 26.52
C THR A 37 -29.67 -35.89 26.56
N LEU A 38 -29.00 -36.74 25.78
CA LEU A 38 -29.24 -38.21 25.76
C LEU A 38 -28.94 -38.87 27.09
N LEU A 39 -27.89 -38.46 27.81
CA LEU A 39 -27.56 -39.01 29.12
C LEU A 39 -28.50 -38.51 30.21
N LYS A 40 -29.01 -37.29 30.09
CA LYS A 40 -29.95 -36.67 31.04
C LYS A 40 -31.32 -37.35 30.99
N SER A 41 -31.77 -37.82 29.81
CA SER A 41 -33.05 -38.48 29.64
C SER A 41 -33.06 -39.93 30.14
N LYS A 42 -31.89 -40.58 30.38
CA LYS A 42 -31.81 -41.97 30.88
C LYS A 42 -32.23 -42.09 32.34
N ARG A 43 -33.34 -42.79 32.61
CA ARG A 43 -33.78 -43.17 33.95
C ARG A 43 -32.95 -44.33 34.47
N VAL A 44 -32.25 -44.16 35.58
CA VAL A 44 -31.40 -45.21 36.20
C VAL A 44 -31.82 -45.40 37.64
N LYS A 45 -32.25 -46.62 37.99
CA LYS A 45 -32.67 -47.01 39.35
C LYS A 45 -31.52 -47.23 40.34
N ASN A 46 -30.33 -47.67 39.84
CA ASN A 46 -29.16 -47.98 40.67
C ASN A 46 -28.39 -46.70 41.16
N LYS A 47 -28.22 -46.53 42.47
CA LYS A 47 -27.59 -45.37 43.13
C LYS A 47 -26.17 -45.12 42.62
N GLN A 48 -25.33 -46.15 42.44
CA GLN A 48 -23.95 -46.03 41.97
C GLN A 48 -23.91 -45.57 40.48
N LYS A 49 -24.74 -46.12 39.64
CA LYS A 49 -24.86 -45.70 38.23
C LYS A 49 -25.37 -44.28 38.10
N LYS A 50 -26.30 -43.84 38.98
CA LYS A 50 -26.81 -42.47 39.02
C LYS A 50 -25.67 -41.45 39.36
N GLN A 51 -24.79 -41.78 40.33
CA GLN A 51 -23.62 -40.93 40.66
C GLN A 51 -22.63 -40.85 39.49
N LYS A 52 -22.31 -41.96 38.82
CA LYS A 52 -21.46 -41.94 37.62
C LYS A 52 -22.01 -41.06 36.51
N ILE A 53 -23.31 -41.15 36.22
CA ILE A 53 -23.99 -40.33 35.22
C ILE A 53 -23.91 -38.83 35.64
N LYS A 54 -24.16 -38.49 36.90
CA LYS A 54 -24.06 -37.11 37.40
C LYS A 54 -22.64 -36.50 37.18
N ARG A 55 -21.59 -37.30 37.46
CA ARG A 55 -20.21 -36.91 37.20
C ARG A 55 -19.91 -36.70 35.71
N MET A 56 -20.42 -37.62 34.85
CA MET A 56 -20.27 -37.48 33.38
C MET A 56 -20.99 -36.22 32.85
N LEU A 57 -22.20 -35.94 33.30
CA LEU A 57 -22.95 -34.75 32.90
C LEU A 57 -22.23 -33.47 33.30
N ALA A 58 -21.67 -33.41 34.52
CA ALA A 58 -20.87 -32.29 34.98
C ALA A 58 -19.61 -32.09 34.10
N LYS A 59 -18.90 -33.18 33.77
CA LYS A 59 -17.73 -33.15 32.89
C LYS A 59 -18.08 -32.68 31.47
N LEU A 60 -19.16 -33.17 30.89
CA LEU A 60 -19.63 -32.77 29.56
C LEU A 60 -19.99 -31.28 29.52
N LYS A 61 -20.71 -30.79 30.55
CA LYS A 61 -21.09 -29.37 30.67
C LYS A 61 -19.86 -28.47 30.80
N LYS A 62 -18.86 -28.87 31.59
CA LYS A 62 -17.57 -28.15 31.72
C LYS A 62 -16.82 -28.08 30.39
N GLN A 63 -16.72 -29.22 29.70
CA GLN A 63 -16.05 -29.29 28.39
C GLN A 63 -16.81 -28.51 27.31
N GLN A 64 -18.13 -28.50 27.31
CA GLN A 64 -18.94 -27.70 26.40
C GLN A 64 -18.66 -26.21 26.58
N LYS A 65 -18.73 -25.73 27.85
CA LYS A 65 -18.42 -24.32 28.16
C LYS A 65 -16.99 -23.94 27.73
N LYS A 66 -16.01 -24.86 27.94
CA LYS A 66 -14.63 -24.61 27.48
C LYS A 66 -14.58 -24.45 25.96
N ASN A 67 -15.19 -25.37 25.19
CA ASN A 67 -15.20 -25.31 23.73
C ASN A 67 -15.88 -24.03 23.21
N ILE A 68 -17.00 -23.60 23.81
CA ILE A 68 -17.67 -22.35 23.44
C ILE A 68 -16.75 -21.15 23.68
N ARG A 69 -16.12 -21.06 24.88
CA ARG A 69 -15.20 -19.96 25.18
C ARG A 69 -14.01 -19.93 24.21
N THR A 70 -13.43 -21.10 23.92
CA THR A 70 -12.32 -21.22 22.95
C THR A 70 -12.78 -20.81 21.55
N SER A 71 -13.99 -21.20 21.14
CA SER A 71 -14.53 -20.81 19.84
C SER A 71 -14.72 -19.28 19.74
N VAL A 72 -15.34 -18.66 20.75
CA VAL A 72 -15.52 -17.20 20.78
C VAL A 72 -14.16 -16.47 20.70
N PHE A 73 -13.17 -16.96 21.47
CA PHE A 73 -11.81 -16.41 21.44
C PHE A 73 -11.17 -16.52 20.05
N LEU A 74 -11.30 -17.70 19.40
CA LEU A 74 -10.78 -17.93 18.06
C LEU A 74 -11.46 -17.04 17.01
N PHE A 75 -12.78 -16.85 17.10
CA PHE A 75 -13.49 -15.93 16.20
C PHE A 75 -13.06 -14.48 16.40
N LEU A 76 -12.82 -14.04 17.63
CA LEU A 76 -12.29 -12.71 17.91
C LEU A 76 -10.89 -12.53 17.32
N LEU A 77 -10.00 -13.51 17.51
CA LEU A 77 -8.66 -13.49 16.90
C LEU A 77 -8.75 -13.48 15.37
N GLY A 78 -9.62 -14.31 14.77
CA GLY A 78 -9.85 -14.33 13.34
C GLY A 78 -10.34 -12.99 12.80
N ALA A 79 -11.27 -12.34 13.49
CA ALA A 79 -11.76 -11.01 13.11
C ALA A 79 -10.66 -9.94 13.20
N LEU A 80 -9.84 -9.97 14.26
CA LEU A 80 -8.73 -9.03 14.44
C LEU A 80 -7.66 -9.20 13.35
N THR A 81 -7.27 -10.44 13.05
CA THR A 81 -6.28 -10.72 11.99
C THR A 81 -6.81 -10.40 10.60
N LEU A 82 -8.10 -10.65 10.34
CA LEU A 82 -8.74 -10.25 9.08
C LEU A 82 -8.75 -8.72 8.92
N GLY A 83 -9.19 -8.01 9.94
CA GLY A 83 -9.22 -6.54 9.95
C GLY A 83 -7.83 -5.92 9.78
N GLY A 84 -6.82 -6.45 10.48
CA GLY A 84 -5.43 -6.02 10.34
C GLY A 84 -4.86 -6.26 8.94
N GLY A 85 -5.16 -7.42 8.34
CA GLY A 85 -4.76 -7.74 6.96
C GLY A 85 -5.41 -6.78 5.95
N MET A 86 -6.71 -6.55 6.07
CA MET A 86 -7.42 -5.59 5.21
C MET A 86 -6.88 -4.17 5.35
N TYR A 87 -6.54 -3.75 6.57
CA TYR A 87 -5.92 -2.45 6.81
C TYR A 87 -4.52 -2.35 6.18
N ALA A 88 -3.69 -3.38 6.30
CA ALA A 88 -2.37 -3.42 5.66
C ALA A 88 -2.49 -3.28 4.13
N ARG A 89 -3.46 -3.97 3.52
CA ARG A 89 -3.74 -3.85 2.09
C ARG A 89 -4.25 -2.47 1.70
N TYR A 90 -5.16 -1.89 2.47
CA TYR A 90 -5.64 -0.53 2.26
C TYR A 90 -4.49 0.48 2.34
N TYR A 91 -3.64 0.35 3.37
CA TYR A 91 -2.47 1.21 3.54
C TYR A 91 -1.53 1.14 2.32
N GLN A 92 -1.23 -0.06 1.85
CA GLN A 92 -0.39 -0.28 0.67
C GLN A 92 -0.99 0.33 -0.60
N GLN A 93 -2.31 0.27 -0.77
CA GLN A 93 -2.99 0.83 -1.94
C GLN A 93 -3.04 2.36 -1.96
N THR A 94 -2.97 3.00 -0.81
CA THR A 94 -3.16 4.45 -0.65
C THR A 94 -1.89 5.22 -0.33
N ASN A 95 -0.79 4.54 -0.05
CA ASN A 95 0.49 5.18 0.26
C ASN A 95 1.56 4.79 -0.75
N LEU A 96 2.41 5.76 -1.09
CA LEU A 96 3.57 5.53 -1.95
C LEU A 96 4.57 4.60 -1.27
N GLU A 97 5.13 3.68 -2.04
CA GLU A 97 6.31 2.93 -1.62
C GLU A 97 7.54 3.84 -1.63
N THR A 98 8.56 3.47 -0.87
CA THR A 98 9.78 4.28 -0.70
C THR A 98 10.45 4.62 -2.04
N GLU A 99 10.47 3.69 -2.99
CA GLU A 99 11.05 3.91 -4.31
C GLU A 99 10.27 4.91 -5.15
N ASP A 100 8.94 4.80 -5.17
CA ASP A 100 8.05 5.74 -5.86
C ASP A 100 8.12 7.12 -5.22
N ALA A 101 8.08 7.19 -3.88
CA ALA A 101 8.19 8.44 -3.13
C ALA A 101 9.52 9.15 -3.44
N ASN A 102 10.63 8.40 -3.44
CA ASN A 102 11.95 8.96 -3.77
C ASN A 102 12.01 9.46 -5.22
N ALA A 103 11.50 8.69 -6.18
CA ALA A 103 11.49 9.11 -7.58
C ALA A 103 10.67 10.38 -7.81
N ILE A 104 9.50 10.50 -7.16
CA ILE A 104 8.65 11.70 -7.25
C ILE A 104 9.36 12.92 -6.63
N ILE A 105 9.97 12.75 -5.45
CA ILE A 105 10.66 13.83 -4.74
C ILE A 105 11.87 14.32 -5.54
N GLN A 106 12.68 13.40 -6.04
CA GLN A 106 13.87 13.78 -6.83
C GLN A 106 13.47 14.44 -8.15
N SER A 107 12.50 13.90 -8.85
CA SER A 107 12.01 14.55 -10.07
C SER A 107 11.33 15.89 -9.82
N TYR A 108 10.70 16.11 -8.65
CA TYR A 108 10.16 17.42 -8.26
C TYR A 108 11.27 18.47 -8.20
N PHE A 109 12.38 18.19 -7.52
CA PHE A 109 13.49 19.12 -7.43
C PHE A 109 14.16 19.33 -8.79
N LEU A 110 14.40 18.26 -9.55
CA LEU A 110 15.02 18.37 -10.88
C LEU A 110 14.18 19.20 -11.85
N VAL A 111 12.87 18.96 -11.91
CA VAL A 111 11.96 19.75 -12.76
C VAL A 111 11.96 21.24 -12.35
N GLY A 112 11.98 21.52 -11.05
CA GLY A 112 12.04 22.88 -10.54
C GLY A 112 13.37 23.59 -10.86
N GLU A 113 14.49 22.90 -10.81
CA GLU A 113 15.81 23.46 -11.17
C GLU A 113 15.94 23.65 -12.68
N ILE A 114 15.49 22.68 -13.50
CA ILE A 114 15.46 22.81 -14.97
C ILE A 114 14.61 24.02 -15.38
N GLU A 115 13.43 24.21 -14.75
CA GLU A 115 12.58 25.37 -15.02
C GLU A 115 13.28 26.68 -14.75
N LYS A 116 13.97 26.82 -13.61
CA LYS A 116 14.74 28.04 -13.29
C LYS A 116 15.87 28.30 -14.29
N ASP A 117 16.61 27.25 -14.67
CA ASP A 117 17.67 27.35 -15.63
C ASP A 117 17.16 27.78 -17.01
N LEU A 118 15.99 27.23 -17.45
CA LEU A 118 15.33 27.65 -18.68
C LEU A 118 14.79 29.10 -18.62
N GLN A 119 14.25 29.53 -17.46
CA GLN A 119 13.83 30.91 -17.26
C GLN A 119 15.02 31.87 -17.31
N SER A 120 16.16 31.52 -16.71
CA SER A 120 17.38 32.32 -16.75
C SER A 120 17.92 32.51 -18.17
N LEU A 121 17.75 31.49 -19.05
CA LEU A 121 18.10 31.63 -20.47
C LEU A 121 17.21 32.68 -21.17
N SER A 122 15.91 32.70 -20.83
CA SER A 122 15.00 33.73 -21.37
C SER A 122 15.35 35.16 -20.89
N GLU A 123 16.04 35.26 -19.74
CA GLU A 123 16.53 36.49 -19.17
C GLU A 123 17.94 36.89 -19.67
N GLY A 124 18.55 36.12 -20.56
CA GLY A 124 19.83 36.42 -21.22
C GLY A 124 21.06 35.75 -20.61
N SER A 125 20.88 34.69 -19.78
CA SER A 125 22.01 33.91 -19.28
C SER A 125 22.73 33.17 -20.40
N ASP A 126 24.04 32.91 -20.22
CA ASP A 126 24.88 32.21 -21.22
C ASP A 126 24.48 30.74 -21.34
N PRO A 127 23.98 30.31 -22.52
CA PRO A 127 23.57 28.91 -22.73
C PRO A 127 24.70 27.88 -22.51
N GLY A 128 25.94 28.26 -22.74
CA GLY A 128 27.10 27.38 -22.56
C GLY A 128 27.29 26.97 -21.11
N LYS A 129 27.09 27.91 -20.17
CA LYS A 129 27.22 27.64 -18.73
C LYS A 129 26.07 26.78 -18.17
N VAL A 130 24.88 26.94 -18.71
CA VAL A 130 23.68 26.27 -18.23
C VAL A 130 23.53 24.85 -18.83
N ASN A 131 24.07 24.64 -20.05
CA ASN A 131 23.86 23.41 -20.80
C ASN A 131 24.42 22.16 -20.09
N GLU A 132 25.58 22.25 -19.46
CA GLU A 132 26.18 21.10 -18.75
C GLU A 132 25.28 20.64 -17.59
N LYS A 133 24.85 21.58 -16.76
CA LYS A 133 23.93 21.33 -15.64
C LYS A 133 22.60 20.75 -16.14
N LEU A 134 22.03 21.34 -17.21
CA LEU A 134 20.80 20.84 -17.83
C LEU A 134 20.97 19.40 -18.36
N THR A 135 22.16 19.04 -18.87
CA THR A 135 22.42 17.68 -19.38
C THR A 135 22.45 16.66 -18.25
N GLU A 136 23.09 16.96 -17.15
CA GLU A 136 23.13 16.09 -15.97
C GLU A 136 21.71 15.91 -15.38
N MET A 137 20.99 17.01 -15.13
CA MET A 137 19.64 16.97 -14.58
C MET A 137 18.66 16.21 -15.49
N THR A 138 18.78 16.38 -16.81
CA THR A 138 17.95 15.67 -17.79
C THR A 138 18.21 14.17 -17.78
N SER A 139 19.48 13.75 -17.66
CA SER A 139 19.86 12.33 -17.56
C SER A 139 19.27 11.68 -16.30
N LEU A 140 19.35 12.37 -15.16
CA LEU A 140 18.72 11.91 -13.91
C LEU A 140 17.20 11.85 -14.05
N LEU A 141 16.59 12.82 -14.72
CA LEU A 141 15.15 12.85 -14.93
C LEU A 141 14.67 11.66 -15.77
N ILE A 142 15.40 11.28 -16.83
CA ILE A 142 15.14 10.06 -17.61
C ILE A 142 15.20 8.83 -16.72
N THR A 143 16.18 8.74 -15.82
CA THR A 143 16.34 7.61 -14.91
C THR A 143 15.12 7.46 -13.98
N TYR A 144 14.61 8.56 -13.42
CA TYR A 144 13.40 8.52 -12.59
C TYR A 144 12.13 8.27 -13.42
N GLY A 145 12.06 8.77 -14.65
CA GLY A 145 10.93 8.54 -15.55
C GLY A 145 10.84 7.13 -16.13
N ASN A 146 11.93 6.35 -16.10
CA ASN A 146 11.95 4.95 -16.56
C ASN A 146 11.40 3.95 -15.52
N LYS A 147 10.85 4.42 -14.42
CA LYS A 147 10.23 3.56 -13.41
C LYS A 147 8.80 3.19 -13.78
N ASN A 148 8.34 2.12 -13.17
CA ASN A 148 6.94 1.71 -13.16
C ASN A 148 6.39 1.87 -11.74
N ALA A 149 5.16 2.32 -11.62
CA ALA A 149 4.47 2.45 -10.35
C ALA A 149 4.40 1.10 -9.63
N PHE A 150 4.55 1.12 -8.32
CA PHE A 150 4.45 -0.07 -7.50
C PHE A 150 3.11 -0.79 -7.70
N GLY A 151 3.16 -2.10 -8.02
CA GLY A 151 1.98 -2.92 -8.32
C GLY A 151 1.01 -3.13 -7.14
N GLY A 152 1.41 -2.77 -5.92
CA GLY A 152 0.57 -2.80 -4.72
C GLY A 152 -0.37 -1.61 -4.57
N LEU A 153 -0.13 -0.51 -5.28
CA LEU A 153 -1.00 0.67 -5.30
C LEU A 153 -2.38 0.35 -5.91
N SER A 154 -3.36 1.20 -5.62
CA SER A 154 -4.66 1.15 -6.32
C SER A 154 -4.48 1.34 -7.84
N LEU A 155 -5.38 0.78 -8.64
CA LEU A 155 -5.30 0.92 -10.11
C LEU A 155 -5.29 2.39 -10.58
N ASP A 156 -6.05 3.26 -9.90
CA ASP A 156 -6.04 4.71 -10.19
C ASP A 156 -4.69 5.34 -9.82
N GLY A 157 -4.14 4.97 -8.67
CA GLY A 157 -2.82 5.42 -8.23
C GLY A 157 -1.72 5.00 -9.20
N GLN A 158 -1.69 3.73 -9.60
CA GLN A 158 -0.74 3.22 -10.59
C GLN A 158 -0.86 3.96 -11.93
N LYS A 159 -2.08 4.18 -12.43
CA LYS A 159 -2.32 4.88 -13.69
C LYS A 159 -1.80 6.31 -13.66
N LYS A 160 -2.08 7.05 -12.60
CA LYS A 160 -1.63 8.43 -12.43
C LYS A 160 -0.10 8.51 -12.34
N LEU A 161 0.49 7.61 -11.56
CA LEU A 161 1.93 7.59 -11.35
C LEU A 161 2.69 7.19 -12.63
N ASN A 162 2.22 6.15 -13.34
CA ASN A 162 2.81 5.75 -14.63
C ASN A 162 2.67 6.86 -15.69
N ARG A 163 1.56 7.60 -15.70
CA ARG A 163 1.42 8.78 -16.58
C ARG A 163 2.44 9.87 -16.24
N TYR A 164 2.66 10.12 -14.97
CA TYR A 164 3.67 11.08 -14.53
C TYR A 164 5.07 10.64 -14.95
N TYR A 165 5.44 9.38 -14.72
CA TYR A 165 6.73 8.85 -15.15
C TYR A 165 6.92 8.93 -16.68
N ALA A 166 5.87 8.66 -17.45
CA ALA A 166 5.92 8.81 -18.90
C ALA A 166 6.20 10.27 -19.30
N LEU A 167 5.51 11.26 -18.71
CA LEU A 167 5.74 12.67 -18.99
C LEU A 167 7.16 13.11 -18.64
N VAL A 168 7.66 12.69 -17.48
CA VAL A 168 9.03 12.99 -17.02
C VAL A 168 10.07 12.39 -17.96
N ARG A 169 9.86 11.13 -18.39
CA ARG A 169 10.75 10.45 -19.34
C ARG A 169 10.72 11.11 -20.72
N GLU A 170 9.53 11.38 -21.26
CA GLU A 170 9.36 12.00 -22.58
C GLU A 170 10.01 13.39 -22.61
N PHE A 171 9.80 14.19 -21.59
CA PHE A 171 10.50 15.47 -21.46
C PHE A 171 12.02 15.27 -21.44
N GLY A 172 12.53 14.37 -20.61
CA GLY A 172 13.96 14.11 -20.50
C GLY A 172 14.57 13.66 -21.81
N VAL A 173 13.95 12.69 -22.50
CA VAL A 173 14.41 12.17 -23.80
C VAL A 173 14.39 13.26 -24.86
N ASN A 174 13.30 13.98 -25.02
CA ASN A 174 13.15 15.03 -26.01
C ASN A 174 14.13 16.18 -25.75
N PHE A 175 14.30 16.56 -24.48
CA PHE A 175 15.20 17.65 -24.13
C PHE A 175 16.68 17.24 -24.18
N SER A 176 17.02 15.95 -24.10
CA SER A 176 18.40 15.48 -24.20
C SER A 176 19.01 15.69 -25.60
N SER A 177 18.18 15.75 -26.66
CA SER A 177 18.62 15.96 -28.04
C SER A 177 18.85 17.44 -28.42
N ARG A 178 18.71 18.38 -27.47
CA ARG A 178 18.90 19.81 -27.72
C ARG A 178 20.35 20.17 -28.10
N THR A 179 20.48 21.22 -28.89
CA THR A 179 21.77 21.86 -29.19
C THR A 179 21.91 23.18 -28.44
N LEU A 180 23.13 23.74 -28.40
CA LEU A 180 23.33 25.09 -27.84
C LEU A 180 22.56 26.17 -28.61
N GLU A 181 22.35 25.98 -29.91
CA GLU A 181 21.56 26.92 -30.72
C GLU A 181 20.07 26.88 -30.33
N ASN A 182 19.54 25.69 -30.09
CA ASN A 182 18.17 25.51 -29.59
C ASN A 182 17.94 26.30 -28.29
N LEU A 183 18.93 26.33 -27.39
CA LEU A 183 18.84 27.07 -26.12
C LEU A 183 18.88 28.61 -26.28
N LYS A 184 19.30 29.12 -27.45
CA LYS A 184 19.22 30.56 -27.79
C LYS A 184 17.87 30.95 -28.37
N ASP A 185 17.08 29.94 -28.85
CA ASP A 185 15.77 30.18 -29.43
C ASP A 185 14.73 30.30 -28.30
N THR A 186 14.17 31.48 -28.15
CA THR A 186 13.15 31.77 -27.14
C THR A 186 11.86 30.96 -27.34
N ALA A 187 11.47 30.66 -28.59
CA ALA A 187 10.30 29.84 -28.88
C ALA A 187 10.53 28.37 -28.46
N TYR A 188 11.73 27.86 -28.71
CA TYR A 188 12.13 26.52 -28.26
C TYR A 188 12.08 26.41 -26.74
N VAL A 189 12.68 27.35 -26.03
CA VAL A 189 12.69 27.39 -24.56
C VAL A 189 11.25 27.49 -24.01
N ALA A 190 10.40 28.35 -24.61
CA ALA A 190 8.99 28.49 -24.20
C ALA A 190 8.19 27.19 -24.32
N ASN A 191 8.41 26.40 -25.37
CA ASN A 191 7.74 25.11 -25.55
C ASN A 191 8.11 24.12 -24.41
N TYR A 192 9.37 24.09 -24.00
CA TYR A 192 9.78 23.22 -22.88
C TYR A 192 9.29 23.70 -21.51
N LEU A 193 9.13 25.01 -21.33
CA LEU A 193 8.49 25.57 -20.12
C LEU A 193 7.00 25.18 -20.06
N GLU A 194 6.32 25.09 -21.24
CA GLU A 194 4.96 24.57 -21.29
C GLU A 194 4.90 23.07 -20.90
N ASP A 195 5.84 22.26 -21.39
CA ASP A 195 5.91 20.84 -21.03
C ASP A 195 6.20 20.64 -19.54
N ILE A 196 7.06 21.46 -18.93
CA ILE A 196 7.27 21.52 -17.48
C ILE A 196 5.96 21.81 -16.73
N THR A 197 5.16 22.74 -17.25
CA THR A 197 3.84 23.05 -16.68
C THR A 197 2.91 21.84 -16.68
N LYS A 198 2.91 21.04 -17.76
CA LYS A 198 2.16 19.77 -17.83
C LYS A 198 2.65 18.76 -16.80
N ILE A 199 3.97 18.61 -16.65
CA ILE A 199 4.59 17.74 -15.63
C ILE A 199 4.17 18.17 -14.22
N LYS A 200 4.29 19.45 -13.88
CA LYS A 200 3.89 20.00 -12.59
C LYS A 200 2.40 19.79 -12.29
N LYS A 201 1.54 19.93 -13.28
CA LYS A 201 0.11 19.65 -13.14
C LYS A 201 -0.15 18.17 -12.81
N SER A 202 0.54 17.25 -13.49
CA SER A 202 0.44 15.81 -13.21
C SER A 202 0.99 15.48 -11.82
N GLN A 203 2.09 16.13 -11.42
CA GLN A 203 2.70 15.97 -10.10
C GLN A 203 1.79 16.42 -8.97
N LYS A 204 1.11 17.56 -9.13
CA LYS A 204 0.11 18.03 -8.17
C LYS A 204 -1.02 17.01 -7.97
N GLN A 205 -1.49 16.38 -9.05
CA GLN A 205 -2.50 15.32 -8.96
C GLN A 205 -2.01 14.12 -8.15
N ILE A 206 -0.71 13.79 -8.23
CA ILE A 206 -0.11 12.72 -7.41
C ILE A 206 -0.03 13.16 -5.94
N PHE A 207 0.40 14.38 -5.67
CA PHE A 207 0.47 14.92 -4.32
C PHE A 207 -0.89 14.92 -3.63
N ASP A 208 -1.96 15.29 -4.36
CA ASP A 208 -3.33 15.28 -3.87
C ASP A 208 -3.81 13.86 -3.54
N VAL A 209 -3.53 12.88 -4.43
CA VAL A 209 -3.95 11.48 -4.25
C VAL A 209 -3.23 10.80 -3.10
N PHE A 210 -1.92 10.97 -3.00
CA PHE A 210 -1.07 10.32 -1.99
C PHE A 210 -0.81 11.20 -0.77
N LYS A 211 -1.44 12.38 -0.69
CA LYS A 211 -1.33 13.33 0.43
C LYS A 211 0.13 13.73 0.73
N VAL A 212 0.93 13.93 -0.32
CA VAL A 212 2.30 14.41 -0.17
C VAL A 212 2.30 15.85 0.32
N ASN A 213 3.07 16.12 1.38
CA ASN A 213 3.16 17.47 1.93
C ASN A 213 4.17 18.32 1.13
N GLU A 214 3.68 19.06 0.14
CA GLU A 214 4.49 19.94 -0.72
C GLU A 214 5.18 21.07 0.06
N THR A 215 4.55 21.60 1.11
CA THR A 215 5.15 22.64 1.95
C THR A 215 6.41 22.14 2.68
N ALA A 216 6.41 20.89 3.10
CA ALA A 216 7.60 20.28 3.71
C ALA A 216 8.74 20.06 2.71
N LEU A 217 8.43 19.83 1.42
CA LEU A 217 9.45 19.74 0.37
C LEU A 217 10.11 21.08 0.10
N ASN A 218 9.35 22.16 0.12
CA ASN A 218 9.86 23.51 -0.12
C ASN A 218 10.73 24.06 1.04
N GLN A 219 10.57 23.54 2.26
CA GLN A 219 11.38 23.93 3.42
C GLN A 219 12.76 23.23 3.49
N LYS A 220 13.00 22.22 2.68
CA LYS A 220 14.28 21.47 2.61
C LYS A 220 15.25 22.00 1.55
N LYS A 221 14.99 23.20 1.01
CA LYS A 221 15.88 23.90 0.07
C LYS A 221 16.97 24.68 0.79
#